data_8ded104d364d4072b7e37738a0fa1d9b
#
_entry.id   8ded104d364d4072b7e37738a0fa1d9b
#
_cell.length_a   1.000
_cell.length_b   1.000
_cell.length_c   1.000
_cell.angle_alpha   90.00
_cell.angle_beta   90.00
_cell.angle_gamma   90.00
#
_symmetry.space_group_name_H-M   'P 1'
#
loop_
_entity.id
_entity.type
_entity.pdbx_description
1 polymer ?
#
loop_
_entity_poly.entity_id
_entity_poly.type
_entity_poly.pdbx_seq_one_letter_code
_entity_poly.pdbx_strand_id
1 'polypeptide(L)'
;MNANHVKRNLPYIFMAIPAVSIFSVFFIIPLIFTTKYSFYNWTNFSPDIVFSGLKNYKQLLADGIILKGLKNTLVFAILTVSIQSLISLPVSVLLNSKLRGRTIYRGIFFAPAVLSTLVVGYLWKYILSASDYGLINQVLLKLGFEKINFLGNGKIAIFSIIAISVWQWFGWSMVIYIGSLQSISGD
;
A
#
# COMPACT_ATOMS: atom_id res chain seq x y z
N MET A 1 30.33 -21.59 -18.94
CA MET A 1 28.97 -21.92 -18.43
C MET A 1 28.69 -23.37 -18.80
N ASN A 2 28.70 -24.32 -17.81
CA ASN A 2 28.70 -25.78 -18.07
C ASN A 2 27.35 -26.23 -18.66
N ALA A 3 27.40 -26.92 -19.82
CA ALA A 3 26.23 -27.46 -20.53
C ALA A 3 25.31 -28.34 -19.63
N ASN A 4 25.87 -28.98 -18.63
CA ASN A 4 25.14 -29.83 -17.67
C ASN A 4 24.22 -29.03 -16.72
N HIS A 5 24.57 -27.77 -16.39
CA HIS A 5 23.69 -26.89 -15.58
C HIS A 5 22.49 -26.40 -16.40
N VAL A 6 22.67 -26.15 -17.70
CA VAL A 6 21.56 -25.72 -18.57
C VAL A 6 20.54 -26.85 -18.77
N LYS A 7 21.00 -28.09 -19.02
CA LYS A 7 20.10 -29.25 -19.16
C LYS A 7 19.26 -29.52 -17.89
N ARG A 8 19.86 -29.38 -16.71
CA ARG A 8 19.16 -29.59 -15.44
C ARG A 8 18.10 -28.53 -15.17
N ASN A 9 18.30 -27.30 -15.66
CA ASN A 9 17.39 -26.18 -15.43
C ASN A 9 16.33 -26.00 -16.54
N LEU A 10 16.42 -26.78 -17.63
CA LEU A 10 15.50 -26.68 -18.76
C LEU A 10 14.03 -26.86 -18.39
N PRO A 11 13.63 -27.84 -17.54
CA PRO A 11 12.23 -27.94 -17.09
C PRO A 11 11.73 -26.71 -16.35
N TYR A 12 12.55 -26.11 -15.49
CA TYR A 12 12.19 -24.90 -14.74
C TYR A 12 12.02 -23.68 -15.65
N ILE A 13 12.85 -23.58 -16.70
CA ILE A 13 12.73 -22.53 -17.72
C ILE A 13 11.39 -22.70 -18.47
N PHE A 14 11.05 -23.91 -18.89
CA PHE A 14 9.77 -24.17 -19.56
C PHE A 14 8.56 -23.83 -18.68
N MET A 15 8.61 -24.12 -17.38
CA MET A 15 7.54 -23.78 -16.44
C MET A 15 7.43 -22.27 -16.20
N ALA A 16 8.53 -21.52 -16.34
CA ALA A 16 8.52 -20.06 -16.18
C ALA A 16 8.00 -19.31 -17.43
N ILE A 17 8.10 -19.90 -18.63
CA ILE A 17 7.73 -19.24 -19.90
C ILE A 17 6.31 -18.66 -19.88
N PRO A 18 5.23 -19.37 -19.47
CA PRO A 18 3.89 -18.82 -19.50
C PRO A 18 3.76 -17.56 -18.59
N ALA A 19 4.32 -17.63 -17.39
CA ALA A 19 4.30 -16.52 -16.45
C ALA A 19 5.09 -15.30 -16.95
N VAL A 20 6.31 -15.54 -17.47
CA VAL A 20 7.15 -14.49 -18.05
C VAL A 20 6.50 -13.87 -19.29
N SER A 21 5.86 -14.67 -20.13
CA SER A 21 5.15 -14.17 -21.33
C SER A 21 4.00 -13.26 -20.96
N ILE A 22 3.14 -13.68 -20.02
CA ILE A 22 2.03 -12.87 -19.53
C ILE A 22 2.55 -11.57 -18.89
N PHE A 23 3.56 -11.67 -18.02
CA PHE A 23 4.17 -10.51 -17.38
C PHE A 23 4.79 -9.55 -18.42
N SER A 24 5.46 -10.08 -19.44
CA SER A 24 6.06 -9.26 -20.50
C SER A 24 5.01 -8.52 -21.30
N VAL A 25 3.93 -9.19 -21.73
CA VAL A 25 2.86 -8.57 -22.53
C VAL A 25 2.09 -7.51 -21.75
N PHE A 26 1.73 -7.80 -20.50
CA PHE A 26 0.85 -6.91 -19.72
C PHE A 26 1.59 -5.90 -18.85
N PHE A 27 2.87 -6.08 -18.59
CA PHE A 27 3.65 -5.19 -17.74
C PHE A 27 4.84 -4.56 -18.47
N ILE A 28 5.75 -5.37 -19.04
CA ILE A 28 6.98 -4.86 -19.64
C ILE A 28 6.69 -4.03 -20.89
N ILE A 29 5.88 -4.56 -21.82
CA ILE A 29 5.56 -3.85 -23.08
C ILE A 29 4.86 -2.53 -22.80
N PRO A 30 3.77 -2.44 -21.97
CA PRO A 30 3.17 -1.14 -21.62
C PRO A 30 4.15 -0.20 -20.94
N LEU A 31 5.04 -0.69 -20.08
CA LEU A 31 6.05 0.13 -19.42
C LEU A 31 7.01 0.77 -20.43
N ILE A 32 7.47 0.01 -21.43
CA ILE A 32 8.32 0.53 -22.53
C ILE A 32 7.57 1.61 -23.32
N PHE A 33 6.32 1.37 -23.68
CA PHE A 33 5.50 2.36 -24.38
C PHE A 33 5.25 3.62 -23.54
N THR A 34 4.93 3.47 -22.27
CA THR A 34 4.74 4.60 -21.34
C THR A 34 6.02 5.41 -21.24
N THR A 35 7.18 4.77 -21.08
CA THR A 35 8.48 5.43 -21.07
C THR A 35 8.75 6.15 -22.38
N LYS A 36 8.48 5.53 -23.52
CA LYS A 36 8.61 6.17 -24.83
C LYS A 36 7.73 7.42 -24.93
N TYR A 37 6.43 7.29 -24.66
CA TYR A 37 5.48 8.39 -24.76
C TYR A 37 5.71 9.51 -23.74
N SER A 38 6.41 9.28 -22.64
CA SER A 38 6.78 10.33 -21.69
C SER A 38 7.65 11.44 -22.31
N PHE A 39 8.35 11.15 -23.40
CA PHE A 39 9.13 12.12 -24.18
C PHE A 39 8.34 12.84 -25.27
N TYR A 40 7.05 12.56 -25.40
CA TYR A 40 6.19 13.14 -26.40
C TYR A 40 5.11 13.99 -25.73
N ASN A 41 4.68 15.05 -26.41
CA ASN A 41 3.48 15.78 -26.05
C ASN A 41 2.31 15.16 -26.81
N TRP A 42 1.49 14.42 -26.09
CA TRP A 42 0.32 13.73 -26.64
C TRP A 42 -0.83 13.76 -25.63
N THR A 43 -2.01 14.09 -26.12
CA THR A 43 -3.25 13.99 -25.35
C THR A 43 -4.26 13.17 -26.15
N ASN A 44 -5.19 12.51 -25.48
CA ASN A 44 -6.25 11.73 -26.16
C ASN A 44 -7.10 12.55 -27.16
N PHE A 45 -6.99 13.87 -27.11
CA PHE A 45 -7.73 14.81 -27.96
C PHE A 45 -6.85 15.49 -29.02
N SER A 46 -5.55 15.22 -29.05
CA SER A 46 -4.63 15.80 -30.04
C SER A 46 -4.32 14.77 -31.13
N PRO A 47 -4.57 15.05 -32.40
CA PRO A 47 -4.22 14.14 -33.48
C PRO A 47 -2.70 13.98 -33.68
N ASP A 48 -1.91 14.96 -33.23
CA ASP A 48 -0.47 14.99 -33.46
C ASP A 48 0.33 14.59 -32.21
N ILE A 49 1.19 13.60 -32.42
CA ILE A 49 2.18 13.17 -31.41
C ILE A 49 3.47 13.91 -31.70
N VAL A 50 3.80 14.93 -30.89
CA VAL A 50 4.99 15.76 -31.09
C VAL A 50 6.06 15.40 -30.08
N PHE A 51 7.26 15.14 -30.56
CA PHE A 51 8.41 14.88 -29.68
C PHE A 51 8.77 16.14 -28.87
N SER A 52 8.76 16.06 -27.56
CA SER A 52 9.01 17.17 -26.63
C SER A 52 10.27 17.00 -25.78
N GLY A 53 11.02 15.91 -25.99
CA GLY A 53 12.23 15.61 -25.23
C GLY A 53 11.95 15.56 -23.71
N LEU A 54 12.73 16.29 -22.92
CA LEU A 54 12.61 16.35 -21.46
C LEU A 54 11.66 17.46 -20.95
N LYS A 55 10.88 18.10 -21.83
CA LYS A 55 10.01 19.22 -21.46
C LYS A 55 8.99 18.80 -20.38
N ASN A 56 8.35 17.64 -20.55
CA ASN A 56 7.38 17.12 -19.59
C ASN A 56 8.00 16.93 -18.20
N TYR A 57 9.22 16.39 -18.13
CA TYR A 57 9.94 16.21 -16.87
C TYR A 57 10.31 17.53 -16.20
N LYS A 58 10.78 18.51 -16.99
CA LYS A 58 11.08 19.85 -16.47
C LYS A 58 9.84 20.54 -15.91
N GLN A 59 8.73 20.44 -16.61
CA GLN A 59 7.46 21.00 -16.17
C GLN A 59 6.98 20.34 -14.86
N LEU A 60 7.00 19.01 -14.78
CA LEU A 60 6.64 18.27 -13.57
C LEU A 60 7.48 18.66 -12.33
N LEU A 61 8.76 18.95 -12.54
CA LEU A 61 9.63 19.44 -11.46
C LEU A 61 9.34 20.88 -11.09
N ALA A 62 9.06 21.75 -12.10
CA ALA A 62 8.75 23.16 -11.89
C ALA A 62 7.41 23.36 -11.16
N ASP A 63 6.40 22.55 -11.46
CA ASP A 63 5.08 22.61 -10.83
C ASP A 63 5.08 22.20 -9.35
N GLY A 64 6.18 21.61 -8.83
CA GLY A 64 6.33 21.17 -7.45
C GLY A 64 5.41 20.02 -7.03
N ILE A 65 4.54 19.55 -7.92
CA ILE A 65 3.55 18.48 -7.65
C ILE A 65 4.26 17.18 -7.29
N ILE A 66 5.30 16.83 -8.07
CA ILE A 66 6.08 15.60 -7.81
C ILE A 66 6.78 15.66 -6.46
N LEU A 67 7.42 16.78 -6.12
CA LEU A 67 8.12 16.94 -4.85
C LEU A 67 7.15 16.82 -3.67
N LYS A 68 5.96 17.42 -3.78
CA LYS A 68 4.90 17.26 -2.79
C LYS A 68 4.40 15.82 -2.70
N GLY A 69 4.22 15.16 -3.83
CA GLY A 69 3.83 13.74 -3.90
C GLY A 69 4.88 12.83 -3.26
N LEU A 70 6.16 13.01 -3.59
CA LEU A 70 7.26 12.26 -2.99
C LEU A 70 7.36 12.47 -1.49
N LYS A 71 7.26 13.72 -1.01
CA LYS A 71 7.22 14.02 0.42
C LYS A 71 6.07 13.28 1.11
N ASN A 72 4.86 13.35 0.57
CA ASN A 72 3.71 12.67 1.14
C ASN A 72 3.90 11.14 1.14
N THR A 73 4.45 10.58 0.07
CA THR A 73 4.75 9.14 -0.03
C THR A 73 5.79 8.71 1.02
N LEU A 74 6.84 9.49 1.22
CA LEU A 74 7.85 9.21 2.24
C LEU A 74 7.26 9.29 3.65
N VAL A 75 6.48 10.33 3.95
CA VAL A 75 5.79 10.47 5.25
C VAL A 75 4.86 9.29 5.46
N PHE A 76 4.04 8.94 4.47
CA PHE A 76 3.14 7.79 4.53
C PHE A 76 3.91 6.49 4.79
N ALA A 77 4.94 6.21 4.01
CA ALA A 77 5.72 4.98 4.13
C ALA A 77 6.40 4.85 5.49
N ILE A 78 7.12 5.89 5.91
CA ILE A 78 7.86 5.88 7.19
C ILE A 78 6.90 5.72 8.35
N LEU A 79 5.84 6.53 8.43
CA LEU A 79 4.91 6.49 9.56
C LEU A 79 4.10 5.17 9.57
N THR A 80 3.61 4.72 8.42
CA THR A 80 2.85 3.47 8.35
C THR A 80 3.70 2.29 8.79
N VAL A 81 4.90 2.13 8.24
CA VAL A 81 5.79 1.01 8.60
C VAL A 81 6.21 1.08 10.07
N SER A 82 6.58 2.27 10.56
CA SER A 82 7.00 2.43 11.95
C SER A 82 5.88 2.12 12.94
N ILE A 83 4.70 2.74 12.77
CA ILE A 83 3.56 2.55 13.67
C ILE A 83 3.07 1.09 13.60
N GLN A 84 2.94 0.56 12.37
CA GLN A 84 2.52 -0.83 12.16
C GLN A 84 3.47 -1.82 12.83
N SER A 85 4.79 -1.64 12.71
CA SER A 85 5.79 -2.50 13.35
C SER A 85 5.77 -2.35 14.86
N LEU A 86 5.66 -1.11 15.37
CA LEU A 86 5.57 -0.83 16.81
C LEU A 86 4.35 -1.48 17.48
N ILE A 87 3.23 -1.63 16.76
CA ILE A 87 2.03 -2.30 17.26
C ILE A 87 2.13 -3.82 17.04
N SER A 88 2.48 -4.24 15.82
CA SER A 88 2.44 -5.66 15.43
C SER A 88 3.46 -6.51 16.19
N LEU A 89 4.65 -5.97 16.47
CA LEU A 89 5.72 -6.73 17.10
C LEU A 89 5.40 -7.09 18.57
N PRO A 90 5.01 -6.17 19.47
CA PRO A 90 4.59 -6.52 20.82
C PRO A 90 3.38 -7.46 20.84
N VAL A 91 2.38 -7.21 19.96
CA VAL A 91 1.20 -8.07 19.86
C VAL A 91 1.59 -9.48 19.42
N SER A 92 2.53 -9.61 18.47
CA SER A 92 3.03 -10.92 18.02
C SER A 92 3.74 -11.70 19.14
N VAL A 93 4.59 -11.02 19.91
CA VAL A 93 5.27 -11.63 21.08
C VAL A 93 4.23 -12.11 22.09
N LEU A 94 3.24 -11.27 22.43
CA LEU A 94 2.17 -11.62 23.34
C LEU A 94 1.37 -12.82 22.85
N LEU A 95 0.97 -12.86 21.57
CA LEU A 95 0.19 -13.95 20.99
C LEU A 95 1.01 -15.19 20.62
N ASN A 96 2.34 -15.11 20.66
CA ASN A 96 3.23 -16.26 20.56
C ASN A 96 3.38 -16.99 21.91
N SER A 97 3.04 -16.36 23.02
CA SER A 97 3.06 -16.96 24.34
C SER A 97 1.92 -17.98 24.55
N LYS A 98 1.88 -18.63 25.72
CA LYS A 98 0.82 -19.60 26.10
C LYS A 98 -0.52 -18.93 26.49
N LEU A 99 -0.88 -17.83 25.85
CA LEU A 99 -2.08 -17.06 26.16
C LEU A 99 -3.36 -17.83 25.80
N ARG A 100 -4.32 -17.90 26.73
CA ARG A 100 -5.64 -18.51 26.47
C ARG A 100 -6.41 -17.72 25.42
N GLY A 101 -6.96 -18.38 24.39
CA GLY A 101 -7.73 -17.73 23.32
C GLY A 101 -6.87 -17.06 22.23
N ARG A 102 -5.55 -17.29 22.20
CA ARG A 102 -4.63 -16.68 21.21
C ARG A 102 -5.10 -16.81 19.74
N THR A 103 -5.73 -17.94 19.40
CA THR A 103 -6.25 -18.19 18.05
C THR A 103 -7.39 -17.23 17.70
N ILE A 104 -8.27 -16.95 18.66
CA ILE A 104 -9.39 -16.00 18.47
C ILE A 104 -8.85 -14.58 18.25
N TYR A 105 -7.91 -14.13 19.10
CA TYR A 105 -7.28 -12.81 18.95
C TYR A 105 -6.54 -12.68 17.62
N ARG A 106 -5.81 -13.71 17.19
CA ARG A 106 -5.17 -13.72 15.86
C ARG A 106 -6.21 -13.54 14.74
N GLY A 107 -7.34 -14.23 14.82
CA GLY A 107 -8.43 -14.10 13.85
C GLY A 107 -9.03 -12.70 13.83
N ILE A 108 -9.33 -12.11 14.99
CA ILE A 108 -9.90 -10.76 15.11
C ILE A 108 -8.94 -9.70 14.55
N PHE A 109 -7.66 -9.75 14.90
CA PHE A 109 -6.67 -8.79 14.43
C PHE A 109 -6.33 -8.95 12.95
N PHE A 110 -6.45 -10.17 12.42
CA PHE A 110 -6.23 -10.44 11.00
C PHE A 110 -7.45 -10.11 10.13
N ALA A 111 -8.66 -10.12 10.69
CA ALA A 111 -9.90 -9.93 9.95
C ALA A 111 -9.93 -8.67 9.05
N PRO A 112 -9.44 -7.48 9.48
CA PRO A 112 -9.42 -6.30 8.61
C PRO A 112 -8.60 -6.50 7.33
N ALA A 113 -7.51 -7.27 7.38
CA ALA A 113 -6.64 -7.53 6.23
C ALA A 113 -7.30 -8.38 5.13
N VAL A 114 -8.36 -9.13 5.47
CA VAL A 114 -9.12 -9.94 4.51
C VAL A 114 -10.12 -9.10 3.71
N LEU A 115 -10.49 -7.93 4.22
CA LEU A 115 -11.41 -7.03 3.53
C LEU A 115 -10.76 -6.41 2.30
N SER A 116 -11.52 -6.32 1.19
CA SER A 116 -11.01 -5.63 0.02
C SER A 116 -10.77 -4.14 0.34
N THR A 117 -9.69 -3.59 -0.20
CA THR A 117 -9.32 -2.17 -0.01
C THR A 117 -10.44 -1.22 -0.43
N LEU A 118 -11.24 -1.61 -1.43
CA LEU A 118 -12.39 -0.83 -1.89
C LEU A 118 -13.49 -0.75 -0.81
N VAL A 119 -13.82 -1.88 -0.19
CA VAL A 119 -14.80 -1.95 0.92
C VAL A 119 -14.30 -1.13 2.10
N VAL A 120 -13.03 -1.28 2.48
CA VAL A 120 -12.40 -0.49 3.54
C VAL A 120 -12.46 1.01 3.23
N GLY A 121 -12.17 1.40 1.98
CA GLY A 121 -12.25 2.79 1.54
C GLY A 121 -13.64 3.39 1.69
N TYR A 122 -14.71 2.67 1.27
CA TYR A 122 -16.09 3.13 1.44
C TYR A 122 -16.51 3.20 2.91
N LEU A 123 -16.15 2.20 3.70
CA LEU A 123 -16.46 2.15 5.13
C LEU A 123 -15.85 3.35 5.88
N TRP A 124 -14.56 3.60 5.67
CA TRP A 124 -13.87 4.69 6.33
C TRP A 124 -14.27 6.07 5.79
N LYS A 125 -14.61 6.18 4.49
CA LYS A 125 -15.20 7.39 3.93
C LYS A 125 -16.50 7.77 4.65
N TYR A 126 -17.33 6.79 5.00
CA TYR A 126 -18.54 7.01 5.78
C TYR A 126 -18.22 7.37 7.23
N ILE A 127 -17.34 6.62 7.90
CA ILE A 127 -16.94 6.84 9.30
C ILE A 127 -16.32 8.23 9.51
N LEU A 128 -15.42 8.65 8.59
CA LEU A 128 -14.67 9.91 8.65
C LEU A 128 -15.37 11.08 7.94
N SER A 129 -16.60 10.90 7.47
CA SER A 129 -17.34 11.94 6.77
C SER A 129 -17.48 13.21 7.61
N ALA A 130 -17.30 14.37 6.97
CA ALA A 130 -17.58 15.68 7.58
C ALA A 130 -19.08 16.01 7.64
N SER A 131 -19.93 15.20 7.00
CA SER A 131 -21.38 15.34 7.01
C SER A 131 -21.98 14.93 8.36
N ASP A 132 -23.27 15.23 8.57
CA ASP A 132 -23.98 14.96 9.82
C ASP A 132 -24.08 13.46 10.16
N TYR A 133 -23.91 12.59 9.19
CA TYR A 133 -23.91 11.14 9.37
C TYR A 133 -22.51 10.55 9.66
N GLY A 134 -21.43 11.36 9.64
CA GLY A 134 -20.09 10.87 9.92
C GLY A 134 -19.93 10.41 11.37
N LEU A 135 -19.69 9.12 11.58
CA LEU A 135 -19.73 8.52 12.93
C LEU A 135 -18.75 9.19 13.90
N ILE A 136 -17.51 9.42 13.47
CA ILE A 136 -16.51 10.08 14.35
C ILE A 136 -16.91 11.51 14.66
N ASN A 137 -17.42 12.26 13.69
CA ASN A 137 -17.87 13.62 13.91
C ASN A 137 -19.12 13.71 14.80
N GLN A 138 -20.02 12.72 14.74
CA GLN A 138 -21.13 12.64 15.71
C GLN A 138 -20.65 12.44 17.14
N VAL A 139 -19.62 11.60 17.34
CA VAL A 139 -19.01 11.41 18.67
C VAL A 139 -18.32 12.68 19.14
N LEU A 140 -17.55 13.35 18.27
CA LEU A 140 -16.88 14.61 18.58
C LEU A 140 -17.87 15.69 19.02
N LEU A 141 -18.98 15.86 18.28
CA LEU A 141 -20.03 16.81 18.61
C LEU A 141 -20.69 16.52 19.98
N LYS A 142 -20.96 15.23 20.28
CA LYS A 142 -21.51 14.83 21.59
C LYS A 142 -20.56 15.12 22.75
N LEU A 143 -19.25 15.12 22.48
CA LEU A 143 -18.20 15.46 23.46
C LEU A 143 -17.91 16.96 23.53
N GLY A 144 -18.63 17.80 22.76
CA GLY A 144 -18.44 19.24 22.74
C GLY A 144 -17.33 19.75 21.83
N PHE A 145 -16.78 18.90 20.97
CA PHE A 145 -15.76 19.30 19.98
C PHE A 145 -16.41 19.72 18.67
N GLU A 146 -15.68 20.49 17.87
CA GLU A 146 -16.08 20.86 16.51
C GLU A 146 -15.89 19.72 15.52
N LYS A 147 -16.62 19.78 14.41
CA LYS A 147 -16.45 18.82 13.29
C LYS A 147 -15.08 18.95 12.65
N ILE A 148 -14.47 17.82 12.33
CA ILE A 148 -13.18 17.75 11.65
C ILE A 148 -13.39 17.17 10.25
N ASN A 149 -12.86 17.87 9.24
CA ASN A 149 -12.82 17.35 7.89
C ASN A 149 -11.57 16.48 7.69
N PHE A 150 -11.67 15.20 8.08
CA PHE A 150 -10.56 14.24 8.10
C PHE A 150 -9.99 13.95 6.71
N LEU A 151 -10.82 13.92 5.67
CA LEU A 151 -10.40 13.54 4.31
C LEU A 151 -10.25 14.74 3.36
N GLY A 152 -10.94 15.85 3.64
CA GLY A 152 -10.88 17.05 2.80
C GLY A 152 -9.78 18.03 3.21
N ASN A 153 -9.24 17.93 4.43
CA ASN A 153 -8.11 18.75 4.86
C ASN A 153 -6.79 18.04 4.52
N GLY A 154 -6.04 18.58 3.56
CA GLY A 154 -4.81 17.96 3.07
C GLY A 154 -3.71 17.71 4.12
N LYS A 155 -3.72 18.44 5.26
CA LYS A 155 -2.78 18.18 6.37
C LYS A 155 -3.22 17.00 7.23
N ILE A 156 -4.52 16.80 7.42
CA ILE A 156 -5.09 15.75 8.25
C ILE A 156 -5.29 14.46 7.44
N ALA A 157 -5.63 14.58 6.17
CA ALA A 157 -5.97 13.45 5.30
C ALA A 157 -4.88 12.38 5.25
N ILE A 158 -3.61 12.78 5.19
CA ILE A 158 -2.50 11.82 5.16
C ILE A 158 -2.44 10.98 6.45
N PHE A 159 -2.65 11.60 7.62
CA PHE A 159 -2.65 10.89 8.91
C PHE A 159 -3.88 9.98 9.04
N SER A 160 -5.04 10.42 8.53
CA SER A 160 -6.24 9.58 8.45
C SER A 160 -6.01 8.33 7.62
N ILE A 161 -5.39 8.46 6.45
CA ILE A 161 -5.06 7.33 5.57
C ILE A 161 -4.01 6.41 6.22
N ILE A 162 -3.01 6.97 6.92
CA ILE A 162 -2.02 6.18 7.67
C ILE A 162 -2.72 5.35 8.76
N ALA A 163 -3.60 5.95 9.55
CA ALA A 163 -4.34 5.26 10.61
C ALA A 163 -5.19 4.10 10.05
N ILE A 164 -5.89 4.34 8.92
CA ILE A 164 -6.67 3.31 8.23
C ILE A 164 -5.77 2.17 7.75
N SER A 165 -4.63 2.51 7.12
CA SER A 165 -3.69 1.52 6.59
C SER A 165 -3.07 0.68 7.71
N VAL A 166 -2.67 1.30 8.80
CA VAL A 166 -2.15 0.60 9.98
C VAL A 166 -3.21 -0.35 10.54
N TRP A 167 -4.45 0.13 10.74
CA TRP A 167 -5.56 -0.70 11.22
C TRP A 167 -5.83 -1.89 10.31
N GLN A 168 -5.80 -1.69 8.99
CA GLN A 168 -6.07 -2.78 8.04
C GLN A 168 -4.96 -3.83 8.02
N TRP A 169 -3.70 -3.43 8.08
CA TRP A 169 -2.57 -4.29 7.77
C TRP A 169 -1.71 -4.74 8.97
N PHE A 170 -1.92 -4.18 10.18
CA PHE A 170 -1.08 -4.57 11.34
C PHE A 170 -1.24 -6.05 11.70
N GLY A 171 -2.45 -6.61 11.56
CA GLY A 171 -2.69 -8.03 11.83
C GLY A 171 -1.97 -8.96 10.86
N TRP A 172 -1.81 -8.56 9.59
CA TRP A 172 -0.99 -9.27 8.61
C TRP A 172 0.47 -9.30 9.04
N SER A 173 1.05 -8.14 9.39
CA SER A 173 2.43 -8.06 9.90
C SER A 173 2.62 -8.86 11.19
N MET A 174 1.65 -8.82 12.09
CA MET A 174 1.63 -9.62 13.31
C MET A 174 1.77 -11.12 13.00
N VAL A 175 1.03 -11.65 12.02
CA VAL A 175 1.11 -13.07 11.64
C VAL A 175 2.49 -13.41 11.08
N ILE A 176 3.07 -12.54 10.25
CA ILE A 176 4.44 -12.73 9.72
C ILE A 176 5.46 -12.75 10.88
N TYR A 177 5.36 -11.82 11.84
CA TYR A 177 6.25 -11.80 13.00
C TYR A 177 6.08 -13.04 13.88
N ILE A 178 4.85 -13.56 14.08
CA ILE A 178 4.63 -14.82 14.82
C ILE A 178 5.35 -15.97 14.09
N GLY A 179 5.23 -16.07 12.76
CA GLY A 179 5.93 -17.09 11.97
C GLY A 179 7.45 -16.99 12.14
N SER A 180 8.01 -15.78 12.08
CA SER A 180 9.43 -15.54 12.29
C SER A 180 9.89 -15.90 13.71
N LEU A 181 9.12 -15.54 14.74
CA LEU A 181 9.42 -15.90 16.13
C LEU A 181 9.41 -17.41 16.38
N GLN A 182 8.54 -18.15 15.68
CA GLN A 182 8.47 -19.60 15.78
C GLN A 182 9.59 -20.32 15.03
N SER A 183 10.24 -19.67 14.07
CA SER A 183 11.38 -20.22 13.33
C SER A 183 12.72 -20.06 14.06
N ILE A 184 12.78 -19.20 15.09
CA ILE A 184 13.97 -19.07 15.96
C ILE A 184 13.98 -20.25 16.88
N SER A 185 14.97 -21.17 16.74
CA SER A 185 15.18 -22.27 17.67
C SER A 185 15.52 -21.68 19.04
N GLY A 186 14.73 -22.02 20.05
CA GLY A 186 15.06 -21.69 21.43
C GLY A 186 16.14 -22.66 21.90
N ASP A 187 17.39 -22.25 21.71
CA ASP A 187 18.53 -22.89 22.40
C ASP A 187 18.56 -22.45 23.86
#